data_2d4fefa2366ef5e7cd0684dfc039af3c
#
_entry.id   2d4fefa2366ef5e7cd0684dfc039af3c
#
_cell.length_a   1.000
_cell.length_b   1.000
_cell.length_c   1.000
_cell.angle_alpha   90.00
_cell.angle_beta   90.00
_cell.angle_gamma   90.00
#
_symmetry.space_group_name_H-M   'P 1'
#
loop_
_entity.id
_entity.type
_entity.pdbx_description
1 polymer ?
#
loop_
_entity_poly.entity_id
_entity_poly.type
_entity_poly.pdbx_seq_one_letter_code
_entity_poly.pdbx_strand_id
1 'polypeptide(L)'
;MEIFDQYAKNYDQWYERPFGSSAFGLEVACLKRVISPFSLSLEVGVGSGRFAQALGIPYGLDPSMELLKLARQRGIHGVLGRAEALPFKSSSFDLVLMVVSVCFFEEPLRAFEEAHRVLKNDGYLVLGLVLSDSPWADFYREKAKRGHPIYSYARFYSFGELSSILAQASFRVERVCTTLFEEPQDQEPVKNQEIREGFWREGGFFCVSAKKIN
;
A
#
# COMPACT_ATOMS: atom_id res chain seq x y z
N MET A 1 0.71 12.84 11.34
CA MET A 1 2.06 12.56 10.82
C MET A 1 3.08 12.30 11.92
N GLU A 2 3.10 13.10 12.97
CA GLU A 2 3.96 12.85 14.16
C GLU A 2 3.83 11.44 14.74
N ILE A 3 2.66 10.81 14.61
CA ILE A 3 2.42 9.46 15.10
C ILE A 3 3.34 8.43 14.45
N PHE A 4 3.57 8.52 13.14
CA PHE A 4 4.44 7.59 12.42
C PHE A 4 5.91 7.78 12.77
N ASP A 5 6.36 9.00 13.08
CA ASP A 5 7.72 9.25 13.61
C ASP A 5 7.89 8.60 14.98
N GLN A 6 6.91 8.77 15.89
CA GLN A 6 6.96 8.20 17.24
C GLN A 6 6.95 6.66 17.23
N TYR A 7 6.22 6.04 16.32
CA TYR A 7 6.04 4.59 16.26
C TYR A 7 6.85 3.89 15.16
N ALA A 8 7.76 4.59 14.47
CA ALA A 8 8.50 4.06 13.33
C ALA A 8 9.18 2.71 13.61
N LYS A 9 9.89 2.60 14.75
CA LYS A 9 10.56 1.36 15.14
C LYS A 9 9.57 0.22 15.44
N ASN A 10 8.50 0.50 16.18
CA ASN A 10 7.49 -0.50 16.54
C ASN A 10 6.73 -0.97 15.30
N TYR A 11 6.44 -0.05 14.36
CA TYR A 11 5.83 -0.35 13.07
C TYR A 11 6.73 -1.30 12.26
N ASP A 12 8.01 -0.99 12.16
CA ASP A 12 8.95 -1.84 11.41
C ASP A 12 9.15 -3.21 12.06
N GLN A 13 9.25 -3.27 13.40
CA GLN A 13 9.38 -4.51 14.15
C GLN A 13 8.16 -5.45 14.03
N TRP A 14 6.97 -4.94 13.66
CA TRP A 14 5.81 -5.77 13.45
C TRP A 14 6.05 -6.83 12.37
N TYR A 15 6.77 -6.50 11.32
CA TYR A 15 7.14 -7.39 10.23
C TYR A 15 8.13 -8.49 10.62
N GLU A 16 8.79 -8.37 11.80
CA GLU A 16 9.66 -9.41 12.35
C GLU A 16 8.90 -10.45 13.18
N ARG A 17 7.65 -10.15 13.55
CA ARG A 17 6.80 -11.08 14.31
C ARG A 17 6.33 -12.22 13.40
N PRO A 18 6.02 -13.42 13.98
CA PRO A 18 5.62 -14.59 13.17
C PRO A 18 4.48 -14.30 12.19
N PHE A 19 3.41 -13.66 12.67
CA PHE A 19 2.29 -13.25 11.81
C PHE A 19 2.74 -12.21 10.77
N GLY A 20 3.35 -11.11 11.20
CA GLY A 20 3.74 -10.02 10.32
C GLY A 20 4.68 -10.45 9.20
N SER A 21 5.67 -11.32 9.51
CA SER A 21 6.59 -11.86 8.53
C SER A 21 5.90 -12.75 7.49
N SER A 22 4.99 -13.63 7.93
CA SER A 22 4.26 -14.53 7.02
C SER A 22 3.24 -13.78 6.17
N ALA A 23 2.50 -12.82 6.75
CA ALA A 23 1.57 -11.96 6.02
C ALA A 23 2.30 -11.13 4.96
N PHE A 24 3.42 -10.50 5.32
CA PHE A 24 4.26 -9.74 4.40
C PHE A 24 4.71 -10.58 3.19
N GLY A 25 5.13 -11.83 3.42
CA GLY A 25 5.51 -12.74 2.33
C GLY A 25 4.38 -12.97 1.33
N LEU A 26 3.16 -13.18 1.83
CA LEU A 26 1.95 -13.36 1.01
C LEU A 26 1.53 -12.07 0.29
N GLU A 27 1.59 -10.93 0.97
CA GLU A 27 1.28 -9.62 0.41
C GLU A 27 2.23 -9.29 -0.75
N VAL A 28 3.53 -9.51 -0.58
CA VAL A 28 4.54 -9.36 -1.64
C VAL A 28 4.26 -10.32 -2.80
N ALA A 29 3.94 -11.59 -2.53
CA ALA A 29 3.62 -12.56 -3.56
C ALA A 29 2.34 -12.18 -4.34
N CYS A 30 1.32 -11.65 -3.64
CA CYS A 30 0.09 -11.14 -4.24
C CYS A 30 0.36 -9.91 -5.13
N LEU A 31 1.13 -8.94 -4.66
CA LEU A 31 1.54 -7.76 -5.43
C LEU A 31 2.28 -8.15 -6.72
N LYS A 32 3.19 -9.11 -6.65
CA LYS A 32 3.91 -9.62 -7.84
C LYS A 32 2.99 -10.19 -8.92
N ARG A 33 1.77 -10.65 -8.57
CA ARG A 33 0.81 -11.14 -9.56
C ARG A 33 0.14 -10.04 -10.38
N VAL A 34 0.07 -8.83 -9.82
CA VAL A 34 -0.60 -7.70 -10.49
C VAL A 34 0.37 -6.66 -11.04
N ILE A 35 1.63 -6.66 -10.59
CA ILE A 35 2.66 -5.76 -11.10
C ILE A 35 3.06 -6.16 -12.52
N SER A 36 3.07 -5.19 -13.44
CA SER A 36 3.65 -5.33 -14.79
C SER A 36 5.15 -4.98 -14.76
N PRO A 37 5.96 -5.45 -15.73
CA PRO A 37 7.35 -5.06 -15.84
C PRO A 37 7.51 -3.52 -15.87
N PHE A 38 8.51 -3.01 -15.17
CA PHE A 38 8.83 -1.60 -15.08
C PHE A 38 10.34 -1.36 -15.13
N SER A 39 10.73 -0.16 -15.50
CA SER A 39 12.14 0.30 -15.46
C SER A 39 12.35 1.30 -14.34
N LEU A 40 11.45 2.27 -14.16
CA LEU A 40 11.53 3.26 -13.11
C LEU A 40 10.24 3.29 -12.29
N SER A 41 10.37 3.20 -10.98
CA SER A 41 9.23 3.04 -10.09
C SER A 41 9.37 3.84 -8.80
N LEU A 42 8.23 4.17 -8.20
CA LEU A 42 8.11 4.93 -6.96
C LEU A 42 7.12 4.23 -6.04
N GLU A 43 7.45 4.08 -4.76
CA GLU A 43 6.48 3.76 -3.72
C GLU A 43 6.09 5.03 -2.95
N VAL A 44 4.78 5.34 -2.90
CA VAL A 44 4.20 6.46 -2.16
C VAL A 44 3.62 5.96 -0.84
N GLY A 45 4.07 6.52 0.27
CA GLY A 45 3.88 5.96 1.61
C GLY A 45 4.82 4.78 1.83
N VAL A 46 6.09 4.93 1.46
CA VAL A 46 7.10 3.86 1.47
C VAL A 46 7.41 3.33 2.86
N GLY A 47 7.05 4.07 3.90
CA GLY A 47 7.35 3.71 5.28
C GLY A 47 8.82 3.38 5.48
N SER A 48 9.10 2.23 6.08
CA SER A 48 10.45 1.74 6.29
C SER A 48 11.10 1.09 5.04
N GLY A 49 10.41 1.05 3.90
CA GLY A 49 10.96 0.57 2.63
C GLY A 49 10.91 -0.95 2.42
N ARG A 50 10.15 -1.69 3.22
CA ARG A 50 10.11 -3.17 3.11
C ARG A 50 9.52 -3.66 1.80
N PHE A 51 8.39 -3.10 1.37
CA PHE A 51 7.77 -3.47 0.10
C PHE A 51 8.62 -3.00 -1.08
N ALA A 52 9.12 -1.75 -1.04
CA ALA A 52 10.04 -1.24 -2.05
C ALA A 52 11.25 -2.16 -2.24
N GLN A 53 11.91 -2.57 -1.15
CA GLN A 53 13.06 -3.48 -1.20
C GLN A 53 12.68 -4.85 -1.80
N ALA A 54 11.59 -5.47 -1.33
CA ALA A 54 11.16 -6.79 -1.78
C ALA A 54 10.71 -6.84 -3.25
N LEU A 55 10.27 -5.68 -3.79
CA LEU A 55 9.77 -5.53 -5.15
C LEU A 55 10.78 -4.85 -6.09
N GLY A 56 11.95 -4.46 -5.59
CA GLY A 56 12.99 -3.80 -6.39
C GLY A 56 12.66 -2.37 -6.81
N ILE A 57 11.89 -1.64 -5.99
CA ILE A 57 11.50 -0.25 -6.23
C ILE A 57 12.56 0.68 -5.64
N PRO A 58 13.25 1.51 -6.45
CA PRO A 58 14.40 2.27 -5.97
C PRO A 58 14.02 3.59 -5.26
N TYR A 59 12.85 4.16 -5.55
CA TYR A 59 12.43 5.44 -5.01
C TYR A 59 11.23 5.28 -4.07
N GLY A 60 11.26 6.02 -2.95
CA GLY A 60 10.18 6.03 -1.99
C GLY A 60 9.89 7.45 -1.49
N LEU A 61 8.61 7.73 -1.27
CA LEU A 61 8.16 8.98 -0.65
C LEU A 61 7.36 8.66 0.61
N ASP A 62 7.66 9.36 1.70
CA ASP A 62 6.93 9.24 2.97
C ASP A 62 6.96 10.58 3.72
N PRO A 63 5.92 10.93 4.48
CA PRO A 63 5.92 12.12 5.33
C PRO A 63 6.71 11.94 6.64
N SER A 64 7.10 10.72 7.03
CA SER A 64 7.87 10.43 8.23
C SER A 64 9.37 10.37 7.94
N MET A 65 10.12 11.28 8.54
CA MET A 65 11.59 11.28 8.42
C MET A 65 12.21 10.05 9.11
N GLU A 66 11.62 9.58 10.20
CA GLU A 66 12.14 8.42 10.94
C GLU A 66 11.95 7.13 10.13
N LEU A 67 10.82 6.95 9.46
CA LEU A 67 10.62 5.82 8.54
C LEU A 67 11.56 5.90 7.33
N LEU A 68 11.76 7.09 6.77
CA LEU A 68 12.68 7.27 5.65
C LEU A 68 14.14 6.96 6.01
N LYS A 69 14.55 7.15 7.25
CA LYS A 69 15.89 6.71 7.70
C LYS A 69 16.03 5.19 7.59
N LEU A 70 15.00 4.44 7.96
CA LEU A 70 14.97 2.98 7.82
C LEU A 70 14.93 2.56 6.34
N ALA A 71 14.13 3.22 5.52
CA ALA A 71 14.07 2.96 4.09
C ALA A 71 15.43 3.16 3.39
N ARG A 72 16.16 4.22 3.77
CA ARG A 72 17.51 4.47 3.25
C ARG A 72 18.52 3.39 3.63
N GLN A 73 18.41 2.82 4.83
CA GLN A 73 19.24 1.67 5.26
C GLN A 73 18.96 0.43 4.39
N ARG A 74 17.77 0.32 3.82
CA ARG A 74 17.38 -0.74 2.85
C ARG A 74 17.72 -0.40 1.39
N GLY A 75 18.43 0.69 1.15
CA GLY A 75 18.87 1.10 -0.19
C GLY A 75 17.84 1.89 -0.98
N ILE A 76 16.75 2.36 -0.35
CA ILE A 76 15.72 3.15 -1.02
C ILE A 76 16.09 4.64 -1.03
N HIS A 77 15.98 5.28 -2.18
CA HIS A 77 16.10 6.73 -2.32
C HIS A 77 14.86 7.44 -1.75
N GLY A 78 14.88 7.67 -0.43
CA GLY A 78 13.75 8.23 0.31
C GLY A 78 13.64 9.75 0.16
N VAL A 79 12.47 10.21 -0.24
CA VAL A 79 12.08 11.63 -0.39
C VAL A 79 11.01 11.97 0.65
N LEU A 80 11.22 13.06 1.40
CA LEU A 80 10.22 13.55 2.34
C LEU A 80 9.12 14.30 1.58
N GLY A 81 7.86 13.88 1.78
CA GLY A 81 6.73 14.50 1.09
C GLY A 81 5.41 13.82 1.38
N ARG A 82 4.35 14.35 0.78
CA ARG A 82 2.97 13.84 0.91
C ARG A 82 2.46 13.33 -0.43
N ALA A 83 1.57 12.35 -0.39
CA ALA A 83 0.98 11.74 -1.58
C ALA A 83 0.20 12.75 -2.44
N GLU A 84 -0.41 13.75 -1.79
CA GLU A 84 -1.23 14.79 -2.43
C GLU A 84 -0.42 15.87 -3.16
N ALA A 85 0.94 15.85 -3.03
CA ALA A 85 1.84 16.82 -3.66
C ALA A 85 3.20 16.17 -3.92
N LEU A 86 3.30 15.35 -4.95
CA LEU A 86 4.50 14.59 -5.28
C LEU A 86 5.59 15.50 -5.88
N PRO A 87 6.80 15.59 -5.29
CA PRO A 87 7.88 16.47 -5.75
C PRO A 87 8.65 15.88 -6.95
N PHE A 88 7.92 15.26 -7.87
CA PHE A 88 8.49 14.63 -9.06
C PHE A 88 7.91 15.26 -10.32
N LYS A 89 8.68 15.22 -11.42
CA LYS A 89 8.22 15.68 -12.73
C LYS A 89 7.09 14.77 -13.25
N SER A 90 6.22 15.35 -14.06
CA SER A 90 5.20 14.58 -14.79
C SER A 90 5.85 13.53 -15.70
N SER A 91 5.16 12.41 -15.91
CA SER A 91 5.57 11.34 -16.84
C SER A 91 6.98 10.79 -16.57
N SER A 92 7.33 10.60 -15.30
CA SER A 92 8.65 10.10 -14.87
C SER A 92 8.69 8.59 -14.67
N PHE A 93 7.63 8.00 -14.11
CA PHE A 93 7.63 6.62 -13.63
C PHE A 93 6.78 5.69 -14.52
N ASP A 94 7.21 4.44 -14.61
CA ASP A 94 6.45 3.38 -15.26
C ASP A 94 5.44 2.75 -14.27
N LEU A 95 5.80 2.76 -12.97
CA LEU A 95 5.01 2.20 -11.89
C LEU A 95 5.01 3.16 -10.68
N VAL A 96 3.83 3.41 -10.13
CA VAL A 96 3.64 3.93 -8.79
C VAL A 96 2.99 2.85 -7.92
N LEU A 97 3.58 2.57 -6.77
CA LEU A 97 3.07 1.61 -5.78
C LEU A 97 2.58 2.36 -4.54
N MET A 98 1.45 1.93 -3.98
CA MET A 98 0.93 2.39 -2.69
C MET A 98 0.47 1.17 -1.89
N VAL A 99 1.20 0.81 -0.84
CA VAL A 99 0.87 -0.36 0.00
C VAL A 99 0.56 0.08 1.42
N VAL A 100 -0.63 -0.27 1.90
CA VAL A 100 -1.14 0.04 3.26
C VAL A 100 -0.99 1.53 3.63
N SER A 101 -0.99 2.40 2.62
CA SER A 101 -0.79 3.85 2.79
C SER A 101 -2.04 4.68 2.47
N VAL A 102 -2.85 4.25 1.50
CA VAL A 102 -4.05 4.98 1.03
C VAL A 102 -5.05 5.26 2.17
N CYS A 103 -5.15 4.36 3.14
CA CYS A 103 -6.01 4.52 4.30
C CYS A 103 -5.62 5.70 5.22
N PHE A 104 -4.44 6.28 5.03
CA PHE A 104 -3.94 7.43 5.81
C PHE A 104 -3.88 8.74 5.00
N PHE A 105 -4.25 8.73 3.72
CA PHE A 105 -4.27 9.95 2.91
C PHE A 105 -5.44 10.85 3.33
N GLU A 106 -5.18 12.14 3.41
CA GLU A 106 -6.22 13.14 3.71
C GLU A 106 -7.15 13.31 2.51
N GLU A 107 -6.58 13.37 1.29
CA GLU A 107 -7.28 13.55 0.03
C GLU A 107 -6.88 12.47 -0.99
N PRO A 108 -7.45 11.25 -0.92
CA PRO A 108 -7.03 10.14 -1.77
C PRO A 108 -7.23 10.40 -3.27
N LEU A 109 -8.26 11.14 -3.66
CA LEU A 109 -8.44 11.55 -5.07
C LEU A 109 -7.23 12.38 -5.53
N ARG A 110 -6.83 13.37 -4.73
CA ARG A 110 -5.67 14.21 -5.05
C ARG A 110 -4.38 13.40 -5.12
N ALA A 111 -4.19 12.43 -4.23
CA ALA A 111 -3.05 11.53 -4.25
C ALA A 111 -3.01 10.67 -5.54
N PHE A 112 -4.17 10.20 -6.00
CA PHE A 112 -4.26 9.46 -7.26
C PHE A 112 -4.07 10.35 -8.49
N GLU A 113 -4.55 11.61 -8.48
CA GLU A 113 -4.25 12.59 -9.53
C GLU A 113 -2.75 12.88 -9.63
N GLU A 114 -2.06 13.01 -8.51
CA GLU A 114 -0.61 13.17 -8.49
C GLU A 114 0.12 11.92 -9.00
N ALA A 115 -0.34 10.72 -8.61
CA ALA A 115 0.18 9.48 -9.17
C ALA A 115 -0.02 9.42 -10.70
N HIS A 116 -1.20 9.81 -11.19
CA HIS A 116 -1.50 9.91 -12.61
C HIS A 116 -0.55 10.90 -13.30
N ARG A 117 -0.32 12.06 -12.71
CA ARG A 117 0.58 13.09 -13.27
C ARG A 117 2.02 12.59 -13.42
N VAL A 118 2.55 11.90 -12.40
CA VAL A 118 3.95 11.44 -12.42
C VAL A 118 4.15 10.16 -13.23
N LEU A 119 3.10 9.39 -13.48
CA LEU A 119 3.14 8.21 -14.34
C LEU A 119 3.26 8.59 -15.82
N LYS A 120 4.07 7.84 -16.57
CA LYS A 120 4.11 7.85 -18.05
C LYS A 120 2.77 7.40 -18.62
N ASN A 121 2.55 7.62 -19.93
CA ASN A 121 1.26 7.34 -20.58
C ASN A 121 0.81 5.88 -20.46
N ASP A 122 1.69 4.91 -20.48
CA ASP A 122 1.35 3.50 -20.31
C ASP A 122 1.65 2.98 -18.90
N GLY A 123 1.82 3.89 -17.95
CA GLY A 123 2.18 3.55 -16.57
C GLY A 123 1.03 2.97 -15.76
N TYR A 124 1.39 2.30 -14.68
CA TYR A 124 0.45 1.62 -13.78
C TYR A 124 0.55 2.17 -12.37
N LEU A 125 -0.61 2.35 -11.76
CA LEU A 125 -0.77 2.48 -10.31
C LEU A 125 -1.10 1.11 -9.74
N VAL A 126 -0.31 0.65 -8.77
CA VAL A 126 -0.58 -0.61 -8.06
C VAL A 126 -0.85 -0.30 -6.59
N LEU A 127 -1.92 -0.85 -6.07
CA LEU A 127 -2.36 -0.69 -4.69
C LEU A 127 -2.31 -2.03 -3.97
N GLY A 128 -1.84 -2.02 -2.71
CA GLY A 128 -1.97 -3.13 -1.78
C GLY A 128 -2.68 -2.62 -0.51
N LEU A 129 -3.84 -3.16 -0.16
CA LEU A 129 -4.65 -2.58 0.92
C LEU A 129 -5.63 -3.57 1.54
N VAL A 130 -6.09 -3.23 2.74
CA VAL A 130 -7.26 -3.85 3.38
C VAL A 130 -8.49 -3.05 2.98
N LEU A 131 -9.52 -3.72 2.45
CA LEU A 131 -10.77 -3.09 2.04
C LEU A 131 -11.83 -3.18 3.14
N SER A 132 -12.74 -2.20 3.20
CA SER A 132 -13.82 -2.15 4.19
C SER A 132 -14.83 -3.30 4.03
N ASP A 133 -14.87 -3.95 2.88
CA ASP A 133 -15.68 -5.12 2.57
C ASP A 133 -15.17 -6.42 3.24
N SER A 134 -13.96 -6.38 3.80
CA SER A 134 -13.24 -7.52 4.35
C SER A 134 -13.43 -7.65 5.87
N PRO A 135 -13.49 -8.86 6.43
CA PRO A 135 -13.49 -9.07 7.89
C PRO A 135 -12.22 -8.53 8.57
N TRP A 136 -11.12 -8.38 7.84
CA TRP A 136 -9.89 -7.77 8.35
C TRP A 136 -10.03 -6.28 8.64
N ALA A 137 -10.88 -5.55 7.92
CA ALA A 137 -11.17 -4.15 8.26
C ALA A 137 -11.87 -4.03 9.61
N ASP A 138 -12.80 -4.92 9.91
CA ASP A 138 -13.48 -4.95 11.21
C ASP A 138 -12.51 -5.26 12.35
N PHE A 139 -11.60 -6.20 12.15
CA PHE A 139 -10.53 -6.50 13.10
C PHE A 139 -9.65 -5.27 13.40
N TYR A 140 -9.24 -4.51 12.39
CA TYR A 140 -8.46 -3.29 12.59
C TYR A 140 -9.29 -2.14 13.18
N ARG A 141 -10.59 -2.03 12.86
CA ARG A 141 -11.51 -1.08 13.50
C ARG A 141 -11.68 -1.36 15.00
N GLU A 142 -11.76 -2.65 15.39
CA GLU A 142 -11.81 -3.02 16.81
C GLU A 142 -10.49 -2.68 17.54
N LYS A 143 -9.34 -2.86 16.90
CA LYS A 143 -8.06 -2.37 17.44
C LYS A 143 -8.06 -0.86 17.62
N ALA A 144 -8.57 -0.09 16.65
CA ALA A 144 -8.72 1.36 16.72
C ALA A 144 -9.58 1.78 17.92
N LYS A 145 -10.75 1.16 18.11
CA LYS A 145 -11.63 1.41 19.27
C LYS A 145 -10.96 1.14 20.62
N ARG A 146 -10.02 0.20 20.65
CA ARG A 146 -9.21 -0.09 21.86
C ARG A 146 -8.01 0.84 22.02
N GLY A 147 -7.93 1.92 21.23
CA GLY A 147 -6.88 2.95 21.36
C GLY A 147 -5.58 2.63 20.62
N HIS A 148 -5.61 1.75 19.60
CA HIS A 148 -4.39 1.50 18.81
C HIS A 148 -3.96 2.78 18.08
N PRO A 149 -2.72 3.26 18.32
CA PRO A 149 -2.31 4.60 17.93
C PRO A 149 -2.36 4.87 16.43
N ILE A 150 -2.09 3.87 15.59
CA ILE A 150 -2.05 4.02 14.13
C ILE A 150 -3.44 3.81 13.52
N TYR A 151 -4.15 2.72 13.89
CA TYR A 151 -5.42 2.39 13.24
C TYR A 151 -6.56 3.36 13.56
N SER A 152 -6.44 4.19 14.61
CA SER A 152 -7.38 5.28 14.91
C SER A 152 -7.46 6.33 13.80
N TYR A 153 -6.47 6.42 12.94
CA TYR A 153 -6.42 7.34 11.80
C TYR A 153 -6.71 6.65 10.46
N ALA A 154 -6.87 5.32 10.44
CA ALA A 154 -7.07 4.59 9.20
C ALA A 154 -8.53 4.70 8.70
N ARG A 155 -8.70 5.06 7.44
CA ARG A 155 -9.96 5.00 6.71
C ARG A 155 -9.92 3.84 5.71
N PHE A 156 -10.82 2.87 5.88
CA PHE A 156 -10.95 1.76 4.94
C PHE A 156 -12.02 2.08 3.90
N TYR A 157 -11.68 1.90 2.64
CA TYR A 157 -12.56 2.07 1.48
C TYR A 157 -13.13 0.73 1.04
N SER A 158 -14.36 0.69 0.57
CA SER A 158 -14.89 -0.45 -0.15
C SER A 158 -14.25 -0.56 -1.53
N PHE A 159 -14.33 -1.72 -2.16
CA PHE A 159 -13.84 -1.90 -3.54
C PHE A 159 -14.57 -0.97 -4.52
N GLY A 160 -15.87 -0.73 -4.29
CA GLY A 160 -16.67 0.20 -5.09
C GLY A 160 -16.21 1.66 -4.94
N GLU A 161 -16.02 2.13 -3.71
CA GLU A 161 -15.48 3.49 -3.45
C GLU A 161 -14.09 3.68 -4.06
N LEU A 162 -13.19 2.71 -3.85
CA LEU A 162 -11.84 2.75 -4.42
C LEU A 162 -11.87 2.83 -5.95
N SER A 163 -12.67 1.97 -6.59
CA SER A 163 -12.83 1.95 -8.05
C SER A 163 -13.39 3.27 -8.58
N SER A 164 -14.33 3.89 -7.86
CA SER A 164 -14.89 5.19 -8.21
C SER A 164 -13.84 6.30 -8.14
N ILE A 165 -13.04 6.34 -7.06
CA ILE A 165 -11.98 7.36 -6.91
C ILE A 165 -10.88 7.16 -7.98
N LEU A 166 -10.50 5.91 -8.28
CA LEU A 166 -9.55 5.60 -9.35
C LEU A 166 -10.06 6.07 -10.71
N ALA A 167 -11.34 5.82 -11.03
CA ALA A 167 -11.94 6.28 -12.29
C ALA A 167 -11.98 7.82 -12.39
N GLN A 168 -12.28 8.53 -11.29
CA GLN A 168 -12.22 10.00 -11.24
C GLN A 168 -10.81 10.53 -11.50
N ALA A 169 -9.78 9.83 -11.02
CA ALA A 169 -8.37 10.15 -11.26
C ALA A 169 -7.83 9.61 -12.61
N SER A 170 -8.71 9.22 -13.54
CA SER A 170 -8.35 8.70 -14.87
C SER A 170 -7.50 7.42 -14.83
N PHE A 171 -7.88 6.50 -13.95
CA PHE A 171 -7.35 5.14 -13.92
C PHE A 171 -8.44 4.10 -14.24
N ARG A 172 -8.05 3.05 -14.96
CA ARG A 172 -8.89 1.87 -15.20
C ARG A 172 -8.31 0.66 -14.50
N VAL A 173 -9.06 0.05 -13.60
CA VAL A 173 -8.68 -1.21 -12.95
C VAL A 173 -8.56 -2.31 -14.00
N GLU A 174 -7.43 -3.01 -14.04
CA GLU A 174 -7.18 -4.10 -15.00
C GLU A 174 -7.00 -5.46 -14.31
N ARG A 175 -6.33 -5.49 -13.16
CA ARG A 175 -6.11 -6.75 -12.43
C ARG A 175 -6.36 -6.56 -10.95
N VAL A 176 -6.91 -7.61 -10.36
CA VAL A 176 -7.13 -7.70 -8.91
C VAL A 176 -6.68 -9.07 -8.46
N CYS A 177 -6.01 -9.14 -7.32
CA CYS A 177 -5.71 -10.38 -6.61
C CYS A 177 -6.04 -10.21 -5.13
N THR A 178 -6.41 -11.31 -4.48
CA THR A 178 -6.76 -11.33 -3.06
C THR A 178 -5.98 -12.42 -2.34
N THR A 179 -5.58 -12.17 -1.11
CA THR A 179 -4.90 -13.13 -0.21
C THR A 179 -5.32 -12.93 1.25
N LEU A 180 -4.71 -13.68 2.18
CA LEU A 180 -5.03 -13.71 3.60
C LEU A 180 -6.46 -14.21 3.87
N PHE A 181 -6.76 -15.44 3.39
CA PHE A 181 -8.07 -16.10 3.52
C PHE A 181 -8.25 -16.88 4.82
N GLU A 182 -7.88 -16.31 5.94
CA GLU A 182 -8.13 -16.91 7.24
C GLU A 182 -8.71 -15.89 8.22
N GLU A 183 -9.21 -16.39 9.34
CA GLU A 183 -9.77 -15.51 10.37
C GLU A 183 -8.74 -14.47 10.82
N PRO A 184 -9.15 -13.21 10.95
CA PRO A 184 -8.27 -12.13 11.36
C PRO A 184 -7.62 -12.38 12.73
N GLN A 185 -6.30 -12.43 12.77
CA GLN A 185 -5.51 -12.57 13.99
C GLN A 185 -4.11 -11.94 13.76
N ASP A 186 -3.24 -11.88 14.76
CA ASP A 186 -1.93 -11.27 14.65
C ASP A 186 -0.83 -11.95 15.49
N GLN A 187 -1.08 -13.16 15.95
CA GLN A 187 -0.18 -13.87 16.86
C GLN A 187 0.58 -15.00 16.16
N GLU A 188 -0.13 -15.88 15.46
CA GLU A 188 0.48 -17.02 14.79
C GLU A 188 0.79 -16.71 13.32
N PRO A 189 1.77 -17.43 12.72
CA PRO A 189 2.02 -17.33 11.27
C PRO A 189 0.78 -17.65 10.46
N VAL A 190 0.63 -17.00 9.31
CA VAL A 190 -0.43 -17.29 8.35
C VAL A 190 -0.29 -18.72 7.84
N LYS A 191 -1.34 -19.51 7.95
CA LYS A 191 -1.38 -20.93 7.55
C LYS A 191 -1.86 -21.11 6.12
N ASN A 192 -2.88 -20.32 5.73
CA ASN A 192 -3.41 -20.36 4.38
C ASN A 192 -2.58 -19.49 3.42
N GLN A 193 -1.80 -20.15 2.55
CA GLN A 193 -0.91 -19.52 1.59
C GLN A 193 -1.60 -19.17 0.25
N GLU A 194 -2.93 -19.17 0.21
CA GLU A 194 -3.70 -18.99 -1.01
C GLU A 194 -3.66 -17.55 -1.53
N ILE A 195 -3.53 -17.41 -2.85
CA ILE A 195 -3.68 -16.16 -3.60
C ILE A 195 -4.63 -16.43 -4.76
N ARG A 196 -5.76 -15.72 -4.79
CA ARG A 196 -6.80 -15.84 -5.83
C ARG A 196 -6.81 -14.61 -6.73
N GLU A 197 -6.99 -14.82 -8.01
CA GLU A 197 -7.30 -13.74 -8.94
C GLU A 197 -8.73 -13.23 -8.70
N GLY A 198 -8.91 -11.90 -8.85
CA GLY A 198 -10.19 -11.24 -8.63
C GLY A 198 -10.37 -10.73 -7.20
N PHE A 199 -11.53 -10.12 -6.97
CA PHE A 199 -11.97 -9.58 -5.69
C PHE A 199 -12.78 -10.65 -4.91
N TRP A 200 -12.28 -11.02 -3.74
CA TRP A 200 -12.89 -12.02 -2.85
C TRP A 200 -13.06 -11.41 -1.45
N ARG A 201 -14.29 -11.15 -1.04
CA ARG A 201 -14.61 -10.45 0.23
C ARG A 201 -14.05 -11.13 1.47
N GLU A 202 -13.83 -12.44 1.41
CA GLU A 202 -13.29 -13.26 2.51
C GLU A 202 -11.80 -13.01 2.75
N GLY A 203 -11.11 -12.39 1.80
CA GLY A 203 -9.69 -12.12 1.92
C GLY A 203 -9.39 -10.91 2.79
N GLY A 204 -8.16 -10.86 3.28
CA GLY A 204 -7.66 -9.79 4.17
C GLY A 204 -6.86 -8.72 3.46
N PHE A 205 -6.23 -9.06 2.34
CA PHE A 205 -5.38 -8.14 1.59
C PHE A 205 -5.67 -8.21 0.09
N PHE A 206 -5.82 -7.05 -0.52
CA PHE A 206 -6.21 -6.87 -1.91
C PHE A 206 -5.14 -6.12 -2.67
N CYS A 207 -4.72 -6.69 -3.80
CA CYS A 207 -3.80 -6.07 -4.74
C CYS A 207 -4.57 -5.64 -5.98
N VAL A 208 -4.50 -4.38 -6.33
CA VAL A 208 -5.20 -3.78 -7.47
C VAL A 208 -4.19 -3.12 -8.40
N SER A 209 -4.18 -3.52 -9.67
CA SER A 209 -3.44 -2.83 -10.72
C SER A 209 -4.39 -2.02 -11.58
N ALA A 210 -4.11 -0.73 -11.70
CA ALA A 210 -4.89 0.20 -12.49
C ALA A 210 -4.02 0.90 -13.52
N LYS A 211 -4.42 0.88 -14.79
CA LYS A 211 -3.72 1.52 -15.88
C LYS A 211 -4.13 2.98 -15.99
N LYS A 212 -3.13 3.86 -16.17
CA LYS A 212 -3.36 5.25 -16.53
C LYS A 212 -4.11 5.31 -17.87
N ILE A 213 -5.19 6.07 -17.93
CA ILE A 213 -5.92 6.41 -19.14
C ILE A 213 -5.80 7.91 -19.42
N ASN A 214 -5.76 8.27 -20.71
CA ASN A 214 -5.64 9.66 -21.18
C ASN A 214 -6.97 10.37 -21.13
#